data_d198ef9ddaa84c1eb2a07f7970ca968f
#
_entry.id   d198ef9ddaa84c1eb2a07f7970ca968f
#
_cell.length_a   1.000
_cell.length_b   1.000
_cell.length_c   1.000
_cell.angle_alpha   90.00
_cell.angle_beta   90.00
_cell.angle_gamma   90.00
#
_symmetry.space_group_name_H-M   'P 1'
#
loop_
_entity.id
_entity.type
_entity.pdbx_description
1 polymer ?
#
loop_
_entity_poly.entity_id
_entity_poly.type
_entity_poly.pdbx_seq_one_letter_code
_entity_poly.pdbx_strand_id
1 'polypeptide(L)'
;MLIIRETRMRSEKYPSELLENAVEAISSLPGVGEKSALRLALHLLKQPVENVRHFTDSIRLLRENVRYCRTCMMISDDEQCSICSDNSRDHNTICVVENVRDVMSVEATGQYHGVYHVLGGKISPIDGIGPSDLKIIELKNRVEALTESGVEPGNIEIILALSGDVEGETTSFYIYRQILAFGIKVSSPARGLGFGDDLEYADQLTLGRSIVNRQLFRP
;
A
#
# COMPACT_ATOMS: atom_id res chain seq x y z
N MET A 1 36.15 -40.24 -5.54
CA MET A 1 35.47 -38.95 -5.64
C MET A 1 35.09 -38.52 -4.22
N LEU A 2 35.99 -37.74 -3.57
CA LEU A 2 35.81 -37.32 -2.16
C LEU A 2 34.83 -36.17 -2.13
N ILE A 3 33.71 -36.40 -1.45
CA ILE A 3 32.75 -35.34 -1.11
C ILE A 3 33.38 -34.58 0.08
N ILE A 4 33.89 -33.36 -0.21
CA ILE A 4 34.33 -32.42 0.84
C ILE A 4 33.05 -31.93 1.52
N ARG A 5 32.74 -32.45 2.70
CA ARG A 5 31.81 -31.82 3.64
C ARG A 5 32.47 -30.52 4.11
N GLU A 6 32.01 -29.40 3.59
CA GLU A 6 32.30 -28.10 4.21
C GLU A 6 31.81 -28.13 5.67
N THR A 7 32.77 -28.22 6.56
CA THR A 7 32.54 -28.06 8.00
C THR A 7 32.25 -26.58 8.25
N ARG A 8 30.95 -26.20 8.20
CA ARG A 8 30.49 -24.88 8.60
C ARG A 8 30.95 -24.65 10.04
N MET A 9 31.85 -23.69 10.28
CA MET A 9 32.25 -23.30 11.62
C MET A 9 30.99 -22.99 12.44
N ARG A 10 30.80 -23.71 13.56
CA ARG A 10 29.73 -23.44 14.51
C ARG A 10 29.87 -22.00 15.00
N SER A 11 28.86 -21.19 14.85
CA SER A 11 28.76 -19.89 15.53
C SER A 11 28.65 -20.18 17.03
N GLU A 12 29.62 -19.67 17.81
CA GLU A 12 29.62 -19.83 19.29
C GLU A 12 28.54 -18.98 19.98
N LYS A 13 27.71 -18.25 19.22
CA LYS A 13 26.77 -17.26 19.73
C LYS A 13 25.51 -17.88 20.35
N TYR A 14 25.04 -18.99 19.81
CA TYR A 14 23.80 -19.66 20.25
C TYR A 14 24.06 -21.11 20.63
N PRO A 15 23.36 -21.65 21.66
CA PRO A 15 23.57 -23.02 22.13
C PRO A 15 23.02 -24.08 21.16
N SER A 16 22.30 -23.68 20.12
CA SER A 16 21.67 -24.56 19.14
C SER A 16 21.61 -23.88 17.76
N GLU A 17 21.99 -24.63 16.73
CA GLU A 17 21.85 -24.19 15.33
C GLU A 17 20.39 -23.91 14.96
N LEU A 18 19.43 -24.67 15.49
CA LEU A 18 18.01 -24.43 15.28
C LEU A 18 17.56 -23.09 15.87
N LEU A 19 18.10 -22.71 17.02
CA LEU A 19 17.81 -21.40 17.62
C LEU A 19 18.43 -20.28 16.78
N GLU A 20 19.67 -20.45 16.32
CA GLU A 20 20.36 -19.50 15.46
C GLU A 20 19.58 -19.23 14.18
N ASN A 21 19.17 -20.28 13.46
CA ASN A 21 18.39 -20.18 12.24
C ASN A 21 17.05 -19.47 12.47
N ALA A 22 16.37 -19.76 13.58
CA ALA A 22 15.13 -19.09 13.93
C ALA A 22 15.32 -17.58 14.21
N VAL A 23 16.40 -17.23 14.94
CA VAL A 23 16.74 -15.83 15.22
C VAL A 23 17.11 -15.10 13.93
N GLU A 24 17.91 -15.69 13.06
CA GLU A 24 18.28 -15.13 11.77
C GLU A 24 17.03 -14.88 10.91
N ALA A 25 16.15 -15.88 10.78
CA ALA A 25 14.91 -15.74 10.01
C ALA A 25 14.01 -14.62 10.54
N ILE A 26 13.83 -14.51 11.85
CA ILE A 26 13.00 -13.47 12.47
C ILE A 26 13.68 -12.08 12.35
N SER A 27 15.00 -12.00 12.47
CA SER A 27 15.74 -10.73 12.37
C SER A 27 15.83 -10.19 10.93
N SER A 28 15.52 -11.00 9.92
CA SER A 28 15.41 -10.54 8.54
C SER A 28 14.19 -9.62 8.30
N LEU A 29 13.25 -9.59 9.25
CA LEU A 29 12.08 -8.73 9.15
C LEU A 29 12.43 -7.27 9.44
N PRO A 30 11.91 -6.30 8.65
CA PRO A 30 12.17 -4.88 8.86
C PRO A 30 11.79 -4.44 10.28
N GLY A 31 12.69 -3.71 10.94
CA GLY A 31 12.45 -3.21 12.30
C GLY A 31 12.69 -4.25 13.41
N VAL A 32 13.04 -5.49 13.10
CA VAL A 32 13.33 -6.53 14.08
C VAL A 32 14.84 -6.70 14.23
N GLY A 33 15.39 -6.12 15.30
CA GLY A 33 16.79 -6.35 15.67
C GLY A 33 17.00 -7.72 16.31
N GLU A 34 18.25 -8.18 16.33
CA GLU A 34 18.64 -9.52 16.82
C GLU A 34 18.18 -9.84 18.23
N LYS A 35 18.24 -8.85 19.16
CA LYS A 35 17.75 -9.03 20.55
C LYS A 35 16.25 -9.31 20.60
N SER A 36 15.49 -8.63 19.75
CA SER A 36 14.04 -8.85 19.62
C SER A 36 13.74 -10.20 18.98
N ALA A 37 14.50 -10.57 17.94
CA ALA A 37 14.37 -11.86 17.27
C ALA A 37 14.63 -13.02 18.23
N LEU A 38 15.67 -12.94 19.04
CA LEU A 38 15.96 -13.96 20.07
C LEU A 38 14.80 -14.09 21.07
N ARG A 39 14.27 -12.96 21.57
CA ARG A 39 13.12 -12.97 22.48
C ARG A 39 11.88 -13.62 21.86
N LEU A 40 11.61 -13.34 20.58
CA LEU A 40 10.50 -13.93 19.84
C LEU A 40 10.71 -15.43 19.60
N ALA A 41 11.91 -15.85 19.19
CA ALA A 41 12.24 -17.26 19.01
C ALA A 41 12.08 -18.07 20.31
N LEU A 42 12.57 -17.54 21.43
CA LEU A 42 12.41 -18.17 22.75
C LEU A 42 10.95 -18.17 23.24
N HIS A 43 10.15 -17.18 22.85
CA HIS A 43 8.71 -17.19 23.11
C HIS A 43 8.01 -18.31 22.34
N LEU A 44 8.28 -18.42 21.04
CA LEU A 44 7.72 -19.49 20.19
C LEU A 44 8.12 -20.89 20.68
N LEU A 45 9.36 -21.04 21.15
CA LEU A 45 9.83 -22.33 21.73
C LEU A 45 8.99 -22.79 22.93
N LYS A 46 8.38 -21.87 23.67
CA LYS A 46 7.51 -22.17 24.82
C LYS A 46 6.05 -22.43 24.45
N GLN A 47 5.68 -22.16 23.20
CA GLN A 47 4.32 -22.40 22.74
C GLN A 47 4.08 -23.88 22.38
N PRO A 48 2.83 -24.36 22.44
CA PRO A 48 2.47 -25.65 21.87
C PRO A 48 2.88 -25.73 20.38
N VAL A 49 3.36 -26.88 19.96
CA VAL A 49 3.83 -27.10 18.57
C VAL A 49 2.75 -26.73 17.55
N GLU A 50 1.48 -27.01 17.85
CA GLU A 50 0.36 -26.68 16.96
C GLU A 50 0.18 -25.17 16.76
N ASN A 51 0.40 -24.37 17.78
CA ASN A 51 0.33 -22.92 17.67
C ASN A 51 1.46 -22.35 16.80
N VAL A 52 2.67 -22.94 16.95
CA VAL A 52 3.81 -22.54 16.12
C VAL A 52 3.58 -22.95 14.66
N ARG A 53 3.03 -24.17 14.43
CA ARG A 53 2.68 -24.63 13.09
C ARG A 53 1.64 -23.72 12.45
N HIS A 54 0.55 -23.41 13.14
CA HIS A 54 -0.48 -22.48 12.66
C HIS A 54 0.11 -21.11 12.29
N PHE A 55 0.97 -20.57 13.14
CA PHE A 55 1.65 -19.29 12.87
C PHE A 55 2.51 -19.35 11.61
N THR A 56 3.36 -20.33 11.48
CA THR A 56 4.25 -20.47 10.31
C THR A 56 3.47 -20.76 9.02
N ASP A 57 2.44 -21.59 9.09
CA ASP A 57 1.58 -21.92 7.95
C ASP A 57 0.77 -20.70 7.51
N SER A 58 0.27 -19.88 8.43
CA SER A 58 -0.45 -18.65 8.08
C SER A 58 0.41 -17.70 7.25
N ILE A 59 1.68 -17.51 7.63
CA ILE A 59 2.62 -16.65 6.90
C ILE A 59 2.97 -17.27 5.53
N ARG A 60 3.23 -18.57 5.51
CA ARG A 60 3.53 -19.29 4.27
C ARG A 60 2.36 -19.22 3.30
N LEU A 61 1.14 -19.54 3.75
CA LEU A 61 -0.06 -19.52 2.93
C LEU A 61 -0.38 -18.12 2.40
N LEU A 62 -0.19 -17.08 3.22
CA LEU A 62 -0.31 -15.70 2.77
C LEU A 62 0.61 -15.44 1.57
N ARG A 63 1.88 -15.84 1.66
CA ARG A 63 2.85 -15.59 0.56
C ARG A 63 2.58 -16.42 -0.69
N GLU A 64 2.14 -17.67 -0.51
CA GLU A 64 1.92 -18.62 -1.61
C GLU A 64 0.61 -18.40 -2.36
N ASN A 65 -0.47 -17.97 -1.64
CA ASN A 65 -1.82 -17.98 -2.19
C ASN A 65 -2.42 -16.59 -2.40
N VAL A 66 -1.86 -15.52 -1.76
CA VAL A 66 -2.38 -14.17 -1.98
C VAL A 66 -2.27 -13.80 -3.45
N ARG A 67 -3.34 -13.23 -3.98
CA ARG A 67 -3.45 -12.74 -5.35
C ARG A 67 -3.58 -11.21 -5.37
N TYR A 68 -3.53 -10.66 -6.55
CA TYR A 68 -3.88 -9.27 -6.77
C TYR A 68 -5.19 -9.19 -7.53
N CYS A 69 -6.12 -8.37 -7.04
CA CYS A 69 -7.37 -8.10 -7.72
C CYS A 69 -7.09 -7.58 -9.13
N ARG A 70 -7.63 -8.25 -10.15
CA ARG A 70 -7.42 -7.88 -11.56
C ARG A 70 -7.93 -6.47 -11.92
N THR A 71 -8.81 -5.89 -11.09
CA THR A 71 -9.42 -4.59 -11.34
C THR A 71 -8.70 -3.45 -10.63
N CYS A 72 -8.40 -3.61 -9.34
CA CYS A 72 -7.85 -2.52 -8.51
C CYS A 72 -6.43 -2.73 -8.04
N MET A 73 -5.80 -3.86 -8.35
CA MET A 73 -4.42 -4.22 -7.98
C MET A 73 -4.20 -4.36 -6.45
N MET A 74 -5.27 -4.34 -5.64
CA MET A 74 -5.19 -4.63 -4.21
C MET A 74 -4.99 -6.14 -3.99
N ILE A 75 -4.40 -6.52 -2.84
CA ILE A 75 -4.34 -7.92 -2.42
C ILE A 75 -5.74 -8.50 -2.25
N SER A 76 -5.92 -9.76 -2.66
CA SER A 76 -7.20 -10.45 -2.64
C SER A 76 -6.98 -11.95 -2.53
N ASP A 77 -7.94 -12.66 -1.97
CA ASP A 77 -7.98 -14.13 -2.00
C ASP A 77 -8.51 -14.65 -3.35
N ASP A 78 -9.35 -13.83 -4.02
CA ASP A 78 -9.98 -14.14 -5.30
C ASP A 78 -9.42 -13.27 -6.44
N GLU A 79 -9.83 -13.57 -7.69
CA GLU A 79 -9.47 -12.75 -8.86
C GLU A 79 -10.00 -11.32 -8.78
N GLN A 80 -11.11 -11.11 -8.08
CA GLN A 80 -11.69 -9.80 -7.81
C GLN A 80 -11.97 -9.66 -6.32
N CYS A 81 -11.48 -8.57 -5.71
CA CYS A 81 -11.64 -8.33 -4.29
C CYS A 81 -13.10 -7.96 -3.93
N SER A 82 -13.44 -8.07 -2.65
CA SER A 82 -14.78 -7.76 -2.12
C SER A 82 -15.26 -6.34 -2.47
N ILE A 83 -14.36 -5.36 -2.51
CA ILE A 83 -14.69 -3.97 -2.87
C ILE A 83 -15.07 -3.86 -4.35
N CYS A 84 -14.31 -4.49 -5.23
CA CYS A 84 -14.58 -4.44 -6.67
C CYS A 84 -15.77 -5.31 -7.11
N SER A 85 -16.14 -6.31 -6.32
CA SER A 85 -17.31 -7.15 -6.58
C SER A 85 -18.61 -6.62 -5.96
N ASP A 86 -18.53 -5.59 -5.12
CA ASP A 86 -19.69 -4.99 -4.47
C ASP A 86 -20.41 -4.03 -5.42
N ASN A 87 -21.59 -4.44 -5.89
CA ASN A 87 -22.44 -3.66 -6.79
C ASN A 87 -23.11 -2.44 -6.13
N SER A 88 -23.04 -2.31 -4.81
CA SER A 88 -23.55 -1.13 -4.10
C SER A 88 -22.62 0.07 -4.18
N ARG A 89 -21.36 -0.14 -4.61
CA ARG A 89 -20.35 0.91 -4.75
C ARG A 89 -20.43 1.63 -6.09
N ASP A 90 -20.01 2.88 -6.07
CA ASP A 90 -19.84 3.65 -7.31
C ASP A 90 -18.54 3.28 -8.01
N HIS A 91 -18.65 2.50 -9.08
CA HIS A 91 -17.52 2.02 -9.87
C HIS A 91 -16.94 3.10 -10.81
N ASN A 92 -17.58 4.24 -10.94
CA ASN A 92 -17.11 5.36 -11.74
C ASN A 92 -16.24 6.34 -10.93
N THR A 93 -16.28 6.23 -9.60
CA THR A 93 -15.42 7.00 -8.69
C THR A 93 -14.29 6.12 -8.18
N ILE A 94 -13.05 6.41 -8.62
CA ILE A 94 -11.86 5.59 -8.35
C ILE A 94 -10.87 6.38 -7.49
N CYS A 95 -10.63 5.93 -6.27
CA CYS A 95 -9.58 6.47 -5.39
C CYS A 95 -8.25 5.77 -5.67
N VAL A 96 -7.30 6.51 -6.20
CA VAL A 96 -5.95 6.04 -6.50
C VAL A 96 -5.07 6.25 -5.27
N VAL A 97 -4.47 5.17 -4.79
CA VAL A 97 -3.64 5.15 -3.58
C VAL A 97 -2.29 4.46 -3.83
N GLU A 98 -1.31 4.72 -2.97
CA GLU A 98 0.03 4.14 -3.11
C GLU A 98 0.05 2.66 -2.74
N ASN A 99 -0.63 2.28 -1.65
CA ASN A 99 -0.54 0.94 -1.10
C ASN A 99 -1.85 0.47 -0.42
N VAL A 100 -1.87 -0.79 -0.02
CA VAL A 100 -3.05 -1.43 0.60
C VAL A 100 -3.43 -0.78 1.94
N ARG A 101 -2.46 -0.25 2.71
CA ARG A 101 -2.74 0.42 3.99
C ARG A 101 -3.56 1.68 3.79
N ASP A 102 -3.35 2.39 2.68
CA ASP A 102 -4.12 3.59 2.36
C ASP A 102 -5.58 3.22 2.09
N VAL A 103 -5.85 2.11 1.36
CA VAL A 103 -7.20 1.58 1.20
C VAL A 103 -7.85 1.32 2.55
N MET A 104 -7.15 0.62 3.45
CA MET A 104 -7.66 0.31 4.79
C MET A 104 -7.97 1.58 5.60
N SER A 105 -7.12 2.60 5.46
CA SER A 105 -7.30 3.89 6.16
C SER A 105 -8.53 4.64 5.65
N VAL A 106 -8.76 4.68 4.33
CA VAL A 106 -9.94 5.32 3.74
C VAL A 106 -11.21 4.55 4.09
N GLU A 107 -11.20 3.22 3.98
CA GLU A 107 -12.34 2.36 4.35
C GLU A 107 -12.73 2.52 5.82
N ALA A 108 -11.76 2.65 6.72
CA ALA A 108 -12.01 2.85 8.15
C ALA A 108 -12.81 4.13 8.46
N THR A 109 -12.83 5.11 7.54
CA THR A 109 -13.63 6.33 7.72
C THR A 109 -15.14 6.09 7.54
N GLY A 110 -15.53 5.07 6.78
CA GLY A 110 -16.92 4.82 6.38
C GLY A 110 -17.55 5.90 5.52
N GLN A 111 -16.76 6.85 4.95
CA GLN A 111 -17.26 7.99 4.19
C GLN A 111 -17.10 7.82 2.68
N TYR A 112 -16.35 6.81 2.23
CA TYR A 112 -16.06 6.59 0.83
C TYR A 112 -16.85 5.40 0.29
N HIS A 113 -17.58 5.62 -0.79
CA HIS A 113 -18.45 4.63 -1.41
C HIS A 113 -18.04 4.26 -2.85
N GLY A 114 -16.92 4.75 -3.32
CA GLY A 114 -16.33 4.37 -4.60
C GLY A 114 -15.45 3.13 -4.52
N VAL A 115 -14.64 2.92 -5.54
CA VAL A 115 -13.69 1.82 -5.64
C VAL A 115 -12.25 2.35 -5.67
N TYR A 116 -11.27 1.46 -5.58
CA TYR A 116 -9.86 1.85 -5.47
C TYR A 116 -9.04 1.44 -6.69
N HIS A 117 -7.85 2.04 -6.78
CA HIS A 117 -6.74 1.54 -7.59
C HIS A 117 -5.44 1.69 -6.82
N VAL A 118 -4.75 0.57 -6.59
CA VAL A 118 -3.49 0.52 -5.81
C VAL A 118 -2.32 0.53 -6.77
N LEU A 119 -1.47 1.55 -6.68
CA LEU A 119 -0.31 1.73 -7.57
C LEU A 119 0.84 0.77 -7.26
N GLY A 120 0.99 0.35 -5.99
CA GLY A 120 2.13 -0.41 -5.50
C GLY A 120 3.29 0.45 -5.01
N GLY A 121 3.14 1.77 -4.98
CA GLY A 121 4.14 2.74 -4.54
C GLY A 121 3.96 4.10 -5.19
N LYS A 122 5.02 4.88 -5.23
CA LYS A 122 5.12 6.18 -5.92
C LYS A 122 6.41 6.26 -6.71
N ILE A 123 6.48 7.14 -7.68
CA ILE A 123 7.71 7.41 -8.46
C ILE A 123 8.76 7.96 -7.50
N SER A 124 9.85 7.23 -7.33
CA SER A 124 10.97 7.58 -6.44
C SER A 124 12.29 7.32 -7.17
N PRO A 125 12.90 8.33 -7.77
CA PRO A 125 14.21 8.18 -8.41
C PRO A 125 15.33 7.73 -7.45
N ILE A 126 15.20 8.10 -6.17
CA ILE A 126 16.17 7.72 -5.14
C ILE A 126 16.10 6.22 -4.87
N ASP A 127 14.89 5.65 -4.84
CA ASP A 127 14.67 4.21 -4.64
C ASP A 127 14.71 3.41 -5.96
N GLY A 128 14.95 4.08 -7.09
CA GLY A 128 14.98 3.46 -8.42
C GLY A 128 13.60 3.05 -8.94
N ILE A 129 12.50 3.60 -8.37
CA ILE A 129 11.14 3.29 -8.80
C ILE A 129 10.69 4.26 -9.89
N GLY A 130 10.50 3.73 -11.09
CA GLY A 130 9.99 4.46 -12.25
C GLY A 130 8.47 4.24 -12.47
N PRO A 131 7.87 4.97 -13.42
CA PRO A 131 6.47 4.80 -13.77
C PRO A 131 6.08 3.39 -14.23
N SER A 132 7.03 2.65 -14.83
CA SER A 132 6.83 1.27 -15.30
C SER A 132 6.76 0.24 -14.18
N ASP A 133 7.25 0.58 -12.99
CA ASP A 133 7.24 -0.30 -11.83
C ASP A 133 5.90 -0.21 -11.07
N LEU A 134 5.09 0.81 -11.42
CA LEU A 134 3.80 1.10 -10.81
C LEU A 134 2.64 0.70 -11.72
N LYS A 135 1.47 0.48 -11.12
CA LYS A 135 0.24 0.07 -11.80
C LYS A 135 -0.50 1.24 -12.48
N ILE A 136 0.25 2.15 -13.11
CA ILE A 136 -0.30 3.34 -13.77
C ILE A 136 -0.92 2.99 -15.14
N ILE A 137 -0.32 2.03 -15.85
CA ILE A 137 -0.85 1.56 -17.13
C ILE A 137 -2.19 0.86 -16.92
N GLU A 138 -2.29 0.04 -15.89
CA GLU A 138 -3.53 -0.66 -15.52
C GLU A 138 -4.64 0.34 -15.15
N LEU A 139 -4.32 1.44 -14.48
CA LEU A 139 -5.27 2.52 -14.21
C LEU A 139 -5.75 3.16 -15.51
N LYS A 140 -4.84 3.50 -16.42
CA LYS A 140 -5.18 4.09 -17.72
C LYS A 140 -6.11 3.18 -18.52
N ASN A 141 -5.75 1.90 -18.63
CA ASN A 141 -6.56 0.91 -19.34
C ASN A 141 -7.97 0.76 -18.73
N ARG A 142 -8.06 0.86 -17.40
CA ARG A 142 -9.34 0.83 -16.69
C ARG A 142 -10.21 2.04 -17.01
N VAL A 143 -9.63 3.24 -17.06
CA VAL A 143 -10.33 4.47 -17.44
C VAL A 143 -10.79 4.39 -18.90
N GLU A 144 -9.94 3.92 -19.80
CA GLU A 144 -10.26 3.69 -21.19
C GLU A 144 -11.45 2.74 -21.36
N ALA A 145 -11.44 1.60 -20.68
CA ALA A 145 -12.53 0.64 -20.70
C ALA A 145 -13.85 1.23 -20.17
N LEU A 146 -13.82 2.10 -19.15
CA LEU A 146 -15.01 2.79 -18.66
C LEU A 146 -15.58 3.75 -19.72
N THR A 147 -14.73 4.52 -20.39
CA THR A 147 -15.18 5.44 -21.45
C THR A 147 -15.70 4.69 -22.67
N GLU A 148 -15.07 3.58 -23.07
CA GLU A 148 -15.53 2.73 -24.17
C GLU A 148 -16.84 1.99 -23.86
N SER A 149 -17.14 1.71 -22.59
CA SER A 149 -18.42 1.11 -22.18
C SER A 149 -19.61 2.06 -22.24
N GLY A 150 -19.39 3.32 -22.65
CA GLY A 150 -20.43 4.33 -22.82
C GLY A 150 -20.69 5.17 -21.57
N VAL A 151 -19.84 5.08 -20.53
CA VAL A 151 -19.91 6.01 -19.39
C VAL A 151 -19.44 7.38 -19.84
N GLU A 152 -20.27 8.40 -19.66
CA GLU A 152 -19.91 9.78 -20.00
C GLU A 152 -18.68 10.22 -19.17
N PRO A 153 -17.65 10.84 -19.78
CA PRO A 153 -16.44 11.26 -19.07
C PRO A 153 -16.71 12.14 -17.85
N GLY A 154 -17.75 12.98 -17.89
CA GLY A 154 -18.17 13.82 -16.77
C GLY A 154 -18.67 13.05 -15.53
N ASN A 155 -19.01 11.78 -15.68
CA ASN A 155 -19.47 10.88 -14.61
C ASN A 155 -18.35 10.00 -14.07
N ILE A 156 -17.13 10.08 -14.62
CA ILE A 156 -15.96 9.35 -14.12
C ILE A 156 -15.11 10.32 -13.30
N GLU A 157 -14.76 9.91 -12.08
CA GLU A 157 -13.88 10.67 -11.21
C GLU A 157 -12.69 9.82 -10.74
N ILE A 158 -11.48 10.38 -10.91
CA ILE A 158 -10.25 9.84 -10.33
C ILE A 158 -9.81 10.73 -9.18
N ILE A 159 -9.79 10.18 -7.97
CA ILE A 159 -9.30 10.86 -6.77
C ILE A 159 -7.85 10.45 -6.56
N LEU A 160 -6.90 11.37 -6.73
CA LEU A 160 -5.47 11.12 -6.50
C LEU A 160 -5.15 11.28 -5.01
N ALA A 161 -5.30 10.21 -4.25
CA ALA A 161 -5.06 10.16 -2.81
C ALA A 161 -3.63 9.68 -2.49
N LEU A 162 -2.63 10.36 -3.06
CA LEU A 162 -1.22 10.08 -2.86
C LEU A 162 -0.63 11.01 -1.78
N SER A 163 0.55 10.65 -1.27
CA SER A 163 1.26 11.45 -0.25
C SER A 163 1.47 12.91 -0.71
N GLY A 164 1.52 13.82 0.26
CA GLY A 164 1.72 15.25 -0.02
C GLY A 164 3.19 15.65 -0.19
N ASP A 165 4.09 14.70 -0.28
CA ASP A 165 5.52 14.93 -0.54
C ASP A 165 5.80 15.15 -2.04
N VAL A 166 7.06 15.46 -2.37
CA VAL A 166 7.48 15.75 -3.75
C VAL A 166 7.25 14.56 -4.67
N GLU A 167 7.47 13.33 -4.19
CA GLU A 167 7.32 12.11 -4.96
C GLU A 167 5.85 11.80 -5.25
N GLY A 168 4.95 11.95 -4.26
CA GLY A 168 3.52 11.78 -4.43
C GLY A 168 2.92 12.83 -5.37
N GLU A 169 3.35 14.11 -5.27
CA GLU A 169 2.94 15.18 -6.20
C GLU A 169 3.43 14.88 -7.63
N THR A 170 4.67 14.43 -7.78
CA THR A 170 5.24 14.05 -9.08
C THR A 170 4.46 12.89 -9.69
N THR A 171 4.13 11.89 -8.88
CA THR A 171 3.34 10.72 -9.29
C THR A 171 1.93 11.13 -9.70
N SER A 172 1.28 12.00 -8.90
CA SER A 172 -0.04 12.55 -9.20
C SER A 172 -0.04 13.30 -10.53
N PHE A 173 0.94 14.15 -10.77
CA PHE A 173 1.09 14.89 -12.02
C PHE A 173 1.33 13.97 -13.22
N TYR A 174 2.15 12.94 -13.04
CA TYR A 174 2.39 11.94 -14.09
C TYR A 174 1.11 11.20 -14.46
N ILE A 175 0.34 10.72 -13.47
CA ILE A 175 -0.94 10.05 -13.69
C ILE A 175 -1.91 10.99 -14.40
N TYR A 176 -2.06 12.22 -13.90
CA TYR A 176 -2.95 13.22 -14.51
C TYR A 176 -2.67 13.40 -16.01
N ARG A 177 -1.39 13.49 -16.39
CA ARG A 177 -1.01 13.61 -17.81
C ARG A 177 -1.39 12.38 -18.65
N GLN A 178 -1.35 11.18 -18.06
CA GLN A 178 -1.73 9.94 -18.76
C GLN A 178 -3.22 9.84 -19.04
N ILE A 179 -4.06 10.43 -18.17
CA ILE A 179 -5.53 10.32 -18.24
C ILE A 179 -6.21 11.62 -18.73
N LEU A 180 -5.48 12.70 -18.93
CA LEU A 180 -6.00 14.01 -19.34
C LEU A 180 -6.83 13.94 -20.63
N ALA A 181 -6.42 13.10 -21.60
CA ALA A 181 -7.09 12.96 -22.89
C ALA A 181 -8.51 12.39 -22.80
N PHE A 182 -8.86 11.70 -21.70
CA PHE A 182 -10.18 11.13 -21.51
C PHE A 182 -11.25 12.16 -21.08
N GLY A 183 -10.86 13.39 -20.70
CA GLY A 183 -11.78 14.44 -20.30
C GLY A 183 -12.58 14.16 -19.02
N ILE A 184 -12.09 13.27 -18.16
CA ILE A 184 -12.70 12.85 -16.90
C ILE A 184 -12.38 13.82 -15.76
N LYS A 185 -13.15 13.77 -14.67
CA LYS A 185 -12.85 14.54 -13.47
C LYS A 185 -11.64 13.97 -12.74
N VAL A 186 -10.72 14.84 -12.33
CA VAL A 186 -9.59 14.48 -11.48
C VAL A 186 -9.59 15.39 -10.26
N SER A 187 -9.57 14.79 -9.09
CA SER A 187 -9.57 15.49 -7.80
C SER A 187 -8.48 14.94 -6.88
N SER A 188 -8.28 15.58 -5.76
CA SER A 188 -7.43 15.08 -4.68
C SER A 188 -8.09 15.36 -3.33
N PRO A 189 -7.80 14.58 -2.28
CA PRO A 189 -8.27 14.86 -0.94
C PRO A 189 -7.89 16.29 -0.51
N ALA A 190 -8.74 16.92 0.27
CA ALA A 190 -8.44 18.24 0.83
C ALA A 190 -7.16 18.17 1.65
N ARG A 191 -6.26 19.12 1.41
CA ARG A 191 -5.00 19.26 2.14
C ARG A 191 -5.02 20.56 2.90
N GLY A 192 -4.66 20.50 4.17
CA GLY A 192 -4.65 21.66 5.03
C GLY A 192 -4.46 21.30 6.49
N LEU A 193 -4.86 22.20 7.37
CA LEU A 193 -4.83 21.98 8.81
C LEU A 193 -5.80 20.87 9.21
N GLY A 194 -5.35 19.99 10.10
CA GLY A 194 -6.18 18.96 10.67
C GLY A 194 -7.27 19.54 11.59
N PHE A 195 -8.34 18.77 11.78
CA PHE A 195 -9.40 19.16 12.71
C PHE A 195 -8.85 19.21 14.15
N GLY A 196 -8.96 20.38 14.78
CA GLY A 196 -8.46 20.61 16.14
C GLY A 196 -6.98 21.02 16.22
N ASP A 197 -6.29 21.20 15.09
CA ASP A 197 -4.92 21.71 15.07
C ASP A 197 -4.88 23.21 15.40
N ASP A 198 -3.97 23.59 16.30
CA ASP A 198 -3.66 24.99 16.55
C ASP A 198 -2.72 25.54 15.46
N LEU A 199 -3.01 26.75 14.95
CA LEU A 199 -2.19 27.40 13.92
C LEU A 199 -0.72 27.57 14.33
N GLU A 200 -0.47 27.72 15.62
CA GLU A 200 0.87 27.91 16.19
C GLU A 200 1.78 26.69 16.00
N TYR A 201 1.19 25.49 15.99
CA TYR A 201 1.95 24.24 15.87
C TYR A 201 2.00 23.67 14.45
N ALA A 202 1.27 24.31 13.52
CA ALA A 202 1.29 23.88 12.12
C ALA A 202 2.64 24.21 11.45
N ASP A 203 3.17 23.28 10.67
CA ASP A 203 4.35 23.57 9.87
C ASP A 203 4.04 24.64 8.79
N GLN A 204 5.06 25.41 8.42
CA GLN A 204 4.92 26.56 7.52
C GLN A 204 4.37 26.17 6.15
N LEU A 205 4.70 24.98 5.64
CA LEU A 205 4.26 24.54 4.33
C LEU A 205 2.76 24.19 4.36
N THR A 206 2.32 23.43 5.38
CA THR A 206 0.91 23.09 5.60
C THR A 206 0.07 24.33 5.81
N LEU A 207 0.52 25.26 6.65
CA LEU A 207 -0.18 26.53 6.90
C LEU A 207 -0.28 27.36 5.62
N GLY A 208 0.81 27.51 4.89
CA GLY A 208 0.84 28.24 3.63
C GLY A 208 -0.12 27.66 2.59
N ARG A 209 -0.13 26.33 2.42
CA ARG A 209 -1.05 25.63 1.50
C ARG A 209 -2.51 25.80 1.93
N SER A 210 -2.81 25.77 3.23
CA SER A 210 -4.17 25.96 3.75
C SER A 210 -4.72 27.35 3.42
N ILE A 211 -3.88 28.37 3.50
CA ILE A 211 -4.26 29.75 3.15
C ILE A 211 -4.48 29.92 1.64
N VAL A 212 -3.60 29.34 0.83
CA VAL A 212 -3.72 29.38 -0.64
C VAL A 212 -4.99 28.66 -1.10
N ASN A 213 -5.28 27.48 -0.54
CA ASN A 213 -6.41 26.62 -0.91
C ASN A 213 -7.66 26.87 -0.05
N ARG A 214 -7.74 27.99 0.66
CA ARG A 214 -8.86 28.32 1.52
C ARG A 214 -10.20 28.27 0.79
N GLN A 215 -11.19 27.74 1.46
CA GLN A 215 -12.56 27.66 0.95
C GLN A 215 -13.43 28.79 1.53
N LEU A 216 -14.51 29.12 0.82
CA LEU A 216 -15.51 30.02 1.34
C LEU A 216 -16.16 29.43 2.58
N PHE A 217 -16.24 30.24 3.65
CA PHE A 217 -16.96 29.82 4.86
C PHE A 217 -18.43 29.58 4.53
N ARG A 218 -18.93 28.42 4.85
CA ARG A 218 -20.35 28.06 4.76
C ARG A 218 -20.80 27.70 6.17
N PRO A 219 -21.70 28.48 6.79
CA PRO A 219 -22.22 28.21 8.13
C PRO A 219 -23.06 26.94 8.15
#